data_810c0e36f2803a5c296b4b33a5c2b64a
#
_entry.id   810c0e36f2803a5c296b4b33a5c2b64a
#
_cell.length_a   1.000
_cell.length_b   1.000
_cell.length_c   1.000
_cell.angle_alpha   90.00
_cell.angle_beta   90.00
_cell.angle_gamma   90.00
#
_symmetry.space_group_name_H-M   'P 1'
#
loop_
_entity.id
_entity.type
_entity.pdbx_description
1 polymer ?
#
loop_
_entity_poly.entity_id
_entity_poly.type
_entity_poly.pdbx_seq_one_letter_code
_entity_poly.pdbx_strand_id
1 'polypeptide(L)'
;MTDKEVLSQEAAAAKNFNEFFRQWWFSVSVMLLICLTTLLPDHIIQQLALIHAPISHGEIWRLVTSQFVHLGFNHTLLNLVGYLIVAASFREDITPREETIALGFSVIGVGLGIYWFNPDIAWYVGLSGAIYGILTHYLIVG
;
A
#
# COMPACT_ATOMS: atom_id res chain seq x y z
N MET A 1 37.68 -23.86 2.08
CA MET A 1 36.50 -23.69 1.20
C MET A 1 37.02 -23.74 -0.22
N THR A 2 36.51 -24.61 -1.05
CA THR A 2 36.94 -24.73 -2.44
C THR A 2 36.23 -23.69 -3.32
N ASP A 3 36.82 -23.31 -4.47
CA ASP A 3 36.21 -22.36 -5.40
C ASP A 3 34.81 -22.82 -5.86
N LYS A 4 34.57 -24.13 -5.96
CA LYS A 4 33.26 -24.71 -6.28
C LYS A 4 32.23 -24.48 -5.17
N GLU A 5 32.63 -24.54 -3.90
CA GLU A 5 31.73 -24.26 -2.77
C GLU A 5 31.36 -22.77 -2.73
N VAL A 6 32.31 -21.88 -3.00
CA VAL A 6 32.05 -20.43 -3.09
C VAL A 6 31.05 -20.13 -4.19
N LEU A 7 31.30 -20.63 -5.41
CA LEU A 7 30.42 -20.42 -6.55
C LEU A 7 29.00 -20.99 -6.32
N SER A 8 28.90 -22.13 -5.64
CA SER A 8 27.58 -22.71 -5.31
C SER A 8 26.81 -21.88 -4.29
N GLN A 9 27.50 -21.29 -3.30
CA GLN A 9 26.90 -20.41 -2.31
C GLN A 9 26.44 -19.09 -2.94
N GLU A 10 27.25 -18.49 -3.81
CA GLU A 10 26.86 -17.28 -4.55
C GLU A 10 25.64 -17.52 -5.45
N ALA A 11 25.61 -18.63 -6.16
CA ALA A 11 24.46 -19.00 -7.00
C ALA A 11 23.19 -19.23 -6.19
N ALA A 12 23.30 -19.87 -5.03
CA ALA A 12 22.17 -20.07 -4.11
C ALA A 12 21.68 -18.73 -3.51
N ALA A 13 22.60 -17.85 -3.12
CA ALA A 13 22.26 -16.52 -2.61
C ALA A 13 21.55 -15.65 -3.68
N ALA A 14 22.05 -15.67 -4.92
CA ALA A 14 21.44 -14.96 -6.05
C ALA A 14 20.03 -15.50 -6.35
N LYS A 15 19.83 -16.81 -6.30
CA LYS A 15 18.51 -17.43 -6.49
C LYS A 15 17.54 -16.99 -5.40
N ASN A 16 17.94 -17.05 -4.13
CA ASN A 16 17.12 -16.64 -2.99
C ASN A 16 16.75 -15.14 -3.07
N PHE A 17 17.69 -14.29 -3.47
CA PHE A 17 17.43 -12.87 -3.69
C PHE A 17 16.40 -12.63 -4.80
N ASN A 18 16.53 -13.31 -5.94
CA ASN A 18 15.59 -13.19 -7.04
C ASN A 18 14.18 -13.68 -6.66
N GLU A 19 14.09 -14.75 -5.88
CA GLU A 19 12.81 -15.27 -5.37
C GLU A 19 12.17 -14.28 -4.39
N PHE A 20 12.95 -13.74 -3.45
CA PHE A 20 12.51 -12.70 -2.55
C PHE A 20 12.01 -11.47 -3.32
N PHE A 21 12.81 -10.95 -4.25
CA PHE A 21 12.43 -9.79 -5.04
C PHE A 21 11.15 -10.04 -5.84
N ARG A 22 11.01 -11.22 -6.45
CA ARG A 22 9.81 -11.60 -7.21
C ARG A 22 8.54 -11.60 -6.35
N GLN A 23 8.66 -11.95 -5.07
CA GLN A 23 7.53 -12.01 -4.14
C GLN A 23 7.18 -10.63 -3.55
N TRP A 24 8.18 -9.78 -3.32
CA TRP A 24 8.02 -8.57 -2.51
C TRP A 24 8.03 -7.25 -3.30
N TRP A 25 8.34 -7.27 -4.59
CA TRP A 25 8.54 -6.05 -5.36
C TRP A 25 7.35 -5.08 -5.27
N PHE A 26 6.12 -5.59 -5.28
CA PHE A 26 4.92 -4.77 -5.22
C PHE A 26 4.76 -4.14 -3.82
N SER A 27 4.82 -4.95 -2.76
CA SER A 27 4.72 -4.46 -1.37
C SER A 27 5.80 -3.42 -1.07
N VAL A 28 7.04 -3.66 -1.50
CA VAL A 28 8.15 -2.70 -1.37
C VAL A 28 7.86 -1.41 -2.13
N SER A 29 7.32 -1.50 -3.34
CA SER A 29 6.96 -0.32 -4.14
C SER A 29 5.88 0.53 -3.46
N VAL A 30 4.85 -0.11 -2.90
CA VAL A 30 3.80 0.59 -2.12
C VAL A 30 4.38 1.27 -0.89
N MET A 31 5.23 0.58 -0.11
CA MET A 31 5.88 1.15 1.06
C MET A 31 6.79 2.33 0.70
N LEU A 32 7.55 2.23 -0.38
CA LEU A 32 8.37 3.33 -0.89
C LEU A 32 7.52 4.53 -1.31
N LEU A 33 6.40 4.29 -2.00
CA LEU A 33 5.47 5.36 -2.36
C LEU A 33 4.96 6.10 -1.12
N ILE A 34 4.53 5.37 -0.08
CA ILE A 34 4.07 5.95 1.19
C ILE A 34 5.18 6.77 1.85
N CYS A 35 6.42 6.24 1.91
CA CYS A 35 7.56 6.97 2.44
C CYS A 35 7.84 8.27 1.67
N LEU A 36 7.82 8.22 0.34
CA LEU A 36 8.06 9.39 -0.51
C LEU A 36 6.96 10.44 -0.35
N THR A 37 5.70 10.03 -0.29
CA THR A 37 4.58 10.96 -0.12
C THR A 37 4.55 11.64 1.25
N THR A 38 5.18 11.03 2.28
CA THR A 38 5.34 11.65 3.61
C THR A 38 6.25 12.88 3.58
N LEU A 39 7.11 12.99 2.57
CA LEU A 39 8.00 14.15 2.39
C LEU A 39 7.33 15.32 1.65
N LEU A 40 6.09 15.14 1.21
CA LEU A 40 5.35 16.19 0.50
C LEU A 40 4.97 17.31 1.47
N PRO A 41 5.03 18.58 1.02
CA PRO A 41 4.57 19.71 1.82
C PRO A 41 3.04 19.69 1.99
N ASP A 42 2.57 20.26 3.10
CA ASP A 42 1.15 20.22 3.50
C ASP A 42 0.18 20.69 2.41
N HIS A 43 0.54 21.70 1.62
CA HIS A 43 -0.32 22.20 0.54
C HIS A 43 -0.52 21.15 -0.57
N ILE A 44 0.45 20.29 -0.84
CA ILE A 44 0.32 19.18 -1.79
C ILE A 44 -0.52 18.04 -1.18
N ILE A 45 -0.31 17.72 0.11
CA ILE A 45 -1.14 16.76 0.82
C ILE A 45 -2.61 17.17 0.77
N GLN A 46 -2.92 18.45 0.97
CA GLN A 46 -4.27 19.01 0.86
C GLN A 46 -4.89 18.85 -0.54
N GLN A 47 -4.09 18.94 -1.60
CA GLN A 47 -4.55 18.73 -2.98
C GLN A 47 -4.81 17.25 -3.31
N LEU A 48 -4.20 16.33 -2.58
CA LEU A 48 -4.31 14.88 -2.76
C LEU A 48 -5.32 14.23 -1.80
N ALA A 49 -5.64 14.90 -0.70
CA ALA A 49 -6.59 14.42 0.31
C ALA A 49 -8.01 14.33 -0.24
N LEU A 50 -8.78 13.35 0.24
CA LEU A 50 -10.20 13.21 -0.06
C LEU A 50 -10.95 14.35 0.65
N ILE A 51 -11.57 15.21 -0.13
CA ILE A 51 -12.42 16.33 0.31
C ILE A 51 -13.63 16.34 -0.62
N HIS A 52 -14.85 16.35 -0.07
CA HIS A 52 -16.08 16.18 -0.84
C HIS A 52 -16.30 17.28 -1.88
N ALA A 53 -16.10 18.55 -1.50
CA ALA A 53 -16.37 19.68 -2.40
C ALA A 53 -15.50 19.65 -3.67
N PRO A 54 -14.16 19.53 -3.61
CA PRO A 54 -13.35 19.36 -4.83
C PRO A 54 -13.75 18.15 -5.68
N ILE A 55 -14.08 17.01 -5.05
CA ILE A 55 -14.48 15.81 -5.80
C ILE A 55 -15.78 16.06 -6.57
N SER A 56 -16.76 16.73 -5.98
CA SER A 56 -18.01 17.08 -6.67
C SER A 56 -17.82 18.06 -7.84
N HIS A 57 -16.70 18.79 -7.88
CA HIS A 57 -16.29 19.66 -8.98
C HIS A 57 -15.32 18.97 -9.97
N GLY A 58 -15.13 17.65 -9.88
CA GLY A 58 -14.40 16.88 -10.87
C GLY A 58 -13.00 16.41 -10.43
N GLU A 59 -12.53 16.71 -9.21
CA GLU A 59 -11.21 16.28 -8.71
C GLU A 59 -11.26 14.81 -8.23
N ILE A 60 -11.70 13.90 -9.10
CA ILE A 60 -11.95 12.48 -8.78
C ILE A 60 -10.70 11.70 -8.38
N TRP A 61 -9.50 12.16 -8.77
CA TRP A 61 -8.23 11.52 -8.35
C TRP A 61 -8.08 11.44 -6.83
N ARG A 62 -8.70 12.34 -6.08
CA ARG A 62 -8.66 12.38 -4.61
C ARG A 62 -9.24 11.12 -3.96
N LEU A 63 -10.14 10.41 -4.66
CA LEU A 63 -10.67 9.11 -4.20
C LEU A 63 -9.57 8.06 -4.05
N VAL A 64 -8.52 8.15 -4.87
CA VAL A 64 -7.38 7.24 -4.90
C VAL A 64 -6.17 7.83 -4.18
N THR A 65 -5.78 9.05 -4.51
CA THR A 65 -4.55 9.67 -4.01
C THR A 65 -4.54 9.87 -2.51
N SER A 66 -5.70 10.10 -1.90
CA SER A 66 -5.86 10.23 -0.45
C SER A 66 -5.37 9.03 0.35
N GLN A 67 -5.43 7.83 -0.25
CA GLN A 67 -4.97 6.61 0.41
C GLN A 67 -3.44 6.55 0.56
N PHE A 68 -2.70 7.24 -0.29
CA PHE A 68 -1.23 7.18 -0.33
C PHE A 68 -0.54 8.35 0.34
N VAL A 69 -1.26 9.40 0.75
CA VAL A 69 -0.71 10.53 1.52
C VAL A 69 -1.05 10.39 3.00
N HIS A 70 -0.21 10.96 3.87
CA HIS A 70 -0.30 10.76 5.32
C HIS A 70 -0.05 12.05 6.10
N LEU A 71 -0.61 12.12 7.31
CA LEU A 71 -0.38 13.20 8.28
C LEU A 71 0.81 12.90 9.18
N GLY A 72 2.00 13.28 8.72
CA GLY A 72 3.20 13.20 9.51
C GLY A 72 3.71 11.78 9.80
N PHE A 73 4.85 11.72 10.49
CA PHE A 73 5.64 10.49 10.65
C PHE A 73 4.89 9.35 11.37
N ASN A 74 4.19 9.64 12.46
CA ASN A 74 3.54 8.59 13.25
C ASN A 74 2.42 7.89 12.47
N HIS A 75 1.62 8.66 11.71
CA HIS A 75 0.56 8.10 10.87
C HIS A 75 1.13 7.24 9.74
N THR A 76 2.20 7.73 9.09
CA THR A 76 2.93 6.95 8.08
C THR A 76 3.47 5.65 8.66
N LEU A 77 4.14 5.71 9.81
CA LEU A 77 4.74 4.52 10.44
C LEU A 77 3.69 3.46 10.76
N LEU A 78 2.54 3.85 11.33
CA LEU A 78 1.45 2.93 11.63
C LEU A 78 0.90 2.25 10.37
N ASN A 79 0.76 2.99 9.27
CA ASN A 79 0.30 2.42 8.00
C ASN A 79 1.36 1.49 7.38
N LEU A 80 2.65 1.86 7.42
CA LEU A 80 3.74 1.00 6.94
C LEU A 80 3.81 -0.32 7.72
N VAL A 81 3.76 -0.24 9.05
CA VAL A 81 3.80 -1.43 9.92
C VAL A 81 2.56 -2.30 9.70
N GLY A 82 1.37 -1.71 9.66
CA GLY A 82 0.12 -2.43 9.40
C GLY A 82 0.13 -3.13 8.04
N TYR A 83 0.54 -2.42 6.99
CA TYR A 83 0.65 -2.99 5.65
C TYR A 83 1.70 -4.12 5.58
N LEU A 84 2.88 -3.90 6.19
CA LEU A 84 3.93 -4.93 6.24
C LEU A 84 3.45 -6.20 6.97
N ILE A 85 2.76 -6.06 8.11
CA ILE A 85 2.22 -7.21 8.85
C ILE A 85 1.24 -7.99 7.96
N VAL A 86 0.29 -7.32 7.33
CA VAL A 86 -0.68 -7.98 6.45
C VAL A 86 0.02 -8.65 5.27
N ALA A 87 0.90 -7.95 4.56
CA ALA A 87 1.63 -8.50 3.43
C ALA A 87 2.50 -9.71 3.82
N ALA A 88 3.17 -9.65 4.99
CA ALA A 88 4.02 -10.75 5.47
C ALA A 88 3.21 -11.97 5.91
N SER A 89 2.06 -11.76 6.57
CA SER A 89 1.23 -12.86 7.08
C SER A 89 0.66 -13.76 5.97
N PHE A 90 0.45 -13.22 4.79
CA PHE A 90 -0.15 -13.95 3.66
C PHE A 90 0.80 -14.13 2.47
N ARG A 91 2.11 -13.91 2.67
CA ARG A 91 3.10 -13.92 1.57
C ARG A 91 3.22 -15.25 0.84
N GLU A 92 2.99 -16.37 1.51
CA GLU A 92 3.06 -17.69 0.91
C GLU A 92 1.80 -18.04 0.10
N ASP A 93 0.66 -17.43 0.44
CA ASP A 93 -0.65 -17.73 -0.13
C ASP A 93 -1.02 -16.76 -1.27
N ILE A 94 -0.48 -15.54 -1.26
CA ILE A 94 -0.90 -14.45 -2.15
C ILE A 94 0.25 -14.00 -3.05
N THR A 95 0.01 -13.97 -4.36
CA THR A 95 0.96 -13.46 -5.33
C THR A 95 0.95 -11.93 -5.38
N PRO A 96 2.05 -11.27 -5.83
CA PRO A 96 2.07 -9.82 -6.04
C PRO A 96 0.97 -9.30 -6.97
N ARG A 97 0.52 -10.11 -7.93
CA ARG A 97 -0.59 -9.75 -8.82
C ARG A 97 -1.92 -9.69 -8.06
N GLU A 98 -2.19 -10.69 -7.22
CA GLU A 98 -3.39 -10.72 -6.38
C GLU A 98 -3.37 -9.59 -5.35
N GLU A 99 -2.23 -9.32 -4.74
CA GLU A 99 -2.02 -8.18 -3.85
C GLU A 99 -2.32 -6.84 -4.57
N THR A 100 -1.84 -6.67 -5.81
CA THR A 100 -2.12 -5.48 -6.63
C THR A 100 -3.61 -5.30 -6.87
N ILE A 101 -4.30 -6.37 -7.22
CA ILE A 101 -5.75 -6.38 -7.49
C ILE A 101 -6.51 -6.05 -6.20
N ALA A 102 -6.18 -6.74 -5.10
CA ALA A 102 -6.82 -6.54 -3.80
C ALA A 102 -6.63 -5.10 -3.30
N LEU A 103 -5.41 -4.55 -3.40
CA LEU A 103 -5.14 -3.16 -3.03
C LEU A 103 -5.92 -2.19 -3.92
N GLY A 104 -5.93 -2.40 -5.22
CA GLY A 104 -6.65 -1.54 -6.17
C GLY A 104 -8.16 -1.47 -5.85
N PHE A 105 -8.80 -2.60 -5.66
CA PHE A 105 -10.22 -2.65 -5.27
C PHE A 105 -10.46 -2.04 -3.89
N SER A 106 -9.57 -2.28 -2.92
CA SER A 106 -9.69 -1.71 -1.58
C SER A 106 -9.58 -0.19 -1.60
N VAL A 107 -8.58 0.35 -2.31
CA VAL A 107 -8.37 1.80 -2.47
C VAL A 107 -9.60 2.48 -3.09
N ILE A 108 -10.11 1.92 -4.19
CA ILE A 108 -11.30 2.46 -4.88
C ILE A 108 -12.52 2.33 -3.98
N GLY A 109 -12.72 1.15 -3.37
CA GLY A 109 -13.87 0.88 -2.50
C GLY A 109 -13.91 1.80 -1.28
N VAL A 110 -12.77 2.04 -0.63
CA VAL A 110 -12.68 2.97 0.50
C VAL A 110 -12.95 4.41 0.07
N GLY A 111 -12.33 4.86 -1.04
CA GLY A 111 -12.54 6.21 -1.54
C GLY A 111 -14.01 6.48 -1.89
N LEU A 112 -14.65 5.59 -2.63
CA LEU A 112 -16.07 5.67 -2.97
C LEU A 112 -16.97 5.52 -1.74
N GLY A 113 -16.63 4.59 -0.83
CA GLY A 113 -17.37 4.35 0.40
C GLY A 113 -17.39 5.60 1.30
N ILE A 114 -16.25 6.26 1.48
CA ILE A 114 -16.19 7.52 2.24
C ILE A 114 -17.00 8.60 1.51
N TYR A 115 -16.82 8.76 0.21
CA TYR A 115 -17.48 9.81 -0.55
C TYR A 115 -19.01 9.71 -0.54
N TRP A 116 -19.58 8.50 -0.67
CA TRP A 116 -21.02 8.34 -0.75
C TRP A 116 -21.73 8.09 0.57
N PHE A 117 -21.07 7.40 1.51
CA PHE A 117 -21.74 6.95 2.74
C PHE A 117 -21.29 7.69 4.00
N ASN A 118 -20.25 8.53 3.91
CA ASN A 118 -19.72 9.26 5.07
C ASN A 118 -19.54 10.76 4.76
N PRO A 119 -20.62 11.48 4.46
CA PRO A 119 -20.55 12.90 4.09
C PRO A 119 -20.02 13.80 5.23
N ASP A 120 -20.10 13.33 6.47
CA ASP A 120 -19.60 14.04 7.66
C ASP A 120 -18.06 14.00 7.78
N ILE A 121 -17.38 13.12 7.04
CA ILE A 121 -15.92 13.11 6.97
C ILE A 121 -15.46 14.25 6.07
N ALA A 122 -15.13 15.37 6.70
CA ALA A 122 -14.72 16.58 5.97
C ALA A 122 -13.40 16.38 5.19
N TRP A 123 -12.52 15.50 5.67
CA TRP A 123 -11.17 15.30 5.15
C TRP A 123 -10.61 13.92 5.52
N TYR A 124 -9.99 13.21 4.56
CA TYR A 124 -9.42 11.88 4.80
C TYR A 124 -8.10 11.68 4.05
N VAL A 125 -7.14 11.04 4.73
CA VAL A 125 -5.88 10.54 4.17
C VAL A 125 -5.44 9.26 4.88
N GLY A 126 -4.63 8.45 4.21
CA GLY A 126 -3.98 7.26 4.76
C GLY A 126 -4.51 5.94 4.22
N LEU A 127 -3.61 4.96 4.18
CA LEU A 127 -3.87 3.63 3.59
C LEU A 127 -4.69 2.71 4.52
N SER A 128 -4.96 3.11 5.77
CA SER A 128 -5.54 2.22 6.79
C SER A 128 -6.83 1.53 6.35
N GLY A 129 -7.74 2.25 5.70
CA GLY A 129 -8.97 1.67 5.16
C GLY A 129 -8.69 0.58 4.13
N ALA A 130 -7.77 0.83 3.20
CA ALA A 130 -7.38 -0.15 2.19
C ALA A 130 -6.64 -1.36 2.80
N ILE A 131 -5.85 -1.18 3.86
CA ILE A 131 -5.22 -2.29 4.60
C ILE A 131 -6.27 -3.24 5.17
N TYR A 132 -7.36 -2.73 5.76
CA TYR A 132 -8.48 -3.56 6.22
C TYR A 132 -9.17 -4.28 5.05
N GLY A 133 -9.31 -3.63 3.90
CA GLY A 133 -9.86 -4.25 2.69
C GLY A 133 -9.01 -5.42 2.18
N ILE A 134 -7.68 -5.25 2.14
CA ILE A 134 -6.73 -6.31 1.78
C ILE A 134 -6.79 -7.46 2.79
N LEU A 135 -6.74 -7.16 4.08
CA LEU A 135 -6.82 -8.16 5.16
C LEU A 135 -8.10 -8.99 5.01
N THR A 136 -9.25 -8.34 4.80
CA THR A 136 -10.52 -9.03 4.60
C THR A 136 -10.48 -9.94 3.37
N HIS A 137 -9.91 -9.46 2.26
CA HIS A 137 -9.75 -10.26 1.05
C HIS A 137 -8.90 -11.51 1.32
N TYR A 138 -7.75 -11.36 1.97
CA TYR A 138 -6.85 -12.48 2.26
C TYR A 138 -7.45 -13.51 3.21
N LEU A 139 -8.23 -13.08 4.19
CA LEU A 139 -8.94 -14.00 5.09
C LEU A 139 -10.06 -14.80 4.42
N ILE A 140 -10.52 -14.36 3.24
CA ILE A 140 -11.57 -15.07 2.50
C ILE A 140 -11.01 -16.03 1.45
N VAL A 141 -9.87 -15.68 0.83
CA VAL A 141 -9.31 -16.43 -0.31
C VAL A 141 -8.03 -17.20 0.03
N GLY A 142 -7.33 -16.88 1.13
CA GLY A 142 -6.18 -17.61 1.68
C GLY A 142 -6.66 -18.63 2.68
#